data_a075ecab5f0e7a0eac2f311becc81641
#
_entry.id   a075ecab5f0e7a0eac2f311becc81641
#
_cell.length_a   1.000
_cell.length_b   1.000
_cell.length_c   1.000
_cell.angle_alpha   90.00
_cell.angle_beta   90.00
_cell.angle_gamma   90.00
#
_symmetry.space_group_name_H-M   'P 1'
#
loop_
_entity.id
_entity.type
_entity.pdbx_description
1 polymer ?
#
loop_
_entity_poly.entity_id
_entity_poly.type
_entity_poly.pdbx_seq_one_letter_code
_entity_poly.pdbx_strand_id
1 'polypeptide(L)'
;MPNVDADPLAQLRNRTSAKWRLFPDDVLPLPVAEMDYPLAGPIAEALHAAIRRSDTGYVAGSLEVAEAFAGFASARFGWELEPSRVTSTADVSLGIVETLRQVIEPGDGVIITPPIYPPFFDLAPEASGRIVEVPLLGGIDEGWSLDLEGIDATFAAGARAMVLCNPHNPLGLVHPRAQLEELAVIAARHGVTIVSDEIHGALTRTGVRYTPFLTVSDEARTHGVTVTSASKAFNLAGLKCALVVTASERGDAVRAAFPYEVEWRTSIFGQIASIAAFRDGDEWLDGVRASLDKNTELLAQLLTRHLPGTRYRIPDATYLAWLDLSSLGWGDKPADRALEAARVALSPGTDFGAEMGRGHARLNFACSPEVLAEAIARLGDAAERTP
;
A
#
# COMPACT_ATOMS: atom_id res chain seq x y z
N MET A 1 11.41 -16.75 -15.24
CA MET A 1 10.14 -16.20 -15.76
C MET A 1 10.47 -15.01 -16.62
N PRO A 2 9.75 -14.72 -17.73
CA PRO A 2 9.98 -13.50 -18.49
C PRO A 2 9.65 -12.29 -17.59
N ASN A 3 10.49 -11.24 -17.65
CA ASN A 3 10.16 -9.98 -17.00
C ASN A 3 8.98 -9.34 -17.73
N VAL A 4 8.22 -8.53 -17.00
CA VAL A 4 7.27 -7.58 -17.60
C VAL A 4 8.00 -6.25 -17.72
N ASP A 5 8.14 -5.75 -18.93
CA ASP A 5 8.77 -4.47 -19.19
C ASP A 5 7.76 -3.33 -19.01
N ALA A 6 8.20 -2.20 -18.47
CA ALA A 6 7.38 -1.01 -18.39
C ALA A 6 7.13 -0.40 -19.78
N ASP A 7 5.99 0.26 -19.95
CA ASP A 7 5.68 0.97 -21.19
C ASP A 7 6.67 2.10 -21.46
N PRO A 8 7.00 2.38 -22.72
CA PRO A 8 7.84 3.50 -23.10
C PRO A 8 7.25 4.85 -22.62
N LEU A 9 8.13 5.79 -22.18
CA LEU A 9 7.71 7.10 -21.67
C LEU A 9 6.76 7.85 -22.62
N ALA A 10 6.99 7.78 -23.93
CA ALA A 10 6.13 8.41 -24.93
C ALA A 10 4.69 7.83 -24.92
N GLN A 11 4.52 6.55 -24.64
CA GLN A 11 3.21 5.92 -24.49
C GLN A 11 2.58 6.27 -23.15
N LEU A 12 3.35 6.27 -22.06
CA LEU A 12 2.89 6.62 -20.72
C LEU A 12 2.31 8.03 -20.64
N ARG A 13 2.88 8.99 -21.38
CA ARG A 13 2.38 10.37 -21.48
C ARG A 13 0.97 10.49 -22.10
N ASN A 14 0.48 9.46 -22.77
CA ASN A 14 -0.91 9.40 -23.24
C ASN A 14 -1.89 8.91 -22.15
N ARG A 15 -1.40 8.35 -21.03
CA ARG A 15 -2.26 7.95 -19.92
C ARG A 15 -2.90 9.18 -19.26
N THR A 16 -4.11 9.01 -18.73
CA THR A 16 -4.89 10.08 -18.11
C THR A 16 -4.99 9.95 -16.59
N SER A 17 -4.27 9.00 -15.99
CA SER A 17 -4.24 8.80 -14.55
C SER A 17 -3.53 9.95 -13.82
N ALA A 18 -3.75 10.05 -12.51
CA ALA A 18 -3.18 11.09 -11.67
C ALA A 18 -1.65 11.19 -11.80
N LYS A 19 -0.94 10.05 -11.82
CA LYS A 19 0.51 10.03 -12.00
C LYS A 19 0.96 10.83 -13.22
N TRP A 20 0.24 10.74 -14.33
CA TRP A 20 0.63 11.29 -15.64
C TRP A 20 -0.03 12.64 -15.95
N ARG A 21 -0.92 13.19 -15.09
CA ARG A 21 -1.65 14.45 -15.35
C ARG A 21 -1.44 15.52 -14.28
N LEU A 22 -0.86 15.18 -13.12
CA LEU A 22 -0.63 16.17 -12.07
C LEU A 22 0.54 17.11 -12.34
N PHE A 23 1.45 16.73 -13.24
CA PHE A 23 2.68 17.49 -13.52
C PHE A 23 2.81 17.80 -15.02
N PRO A 24 3.55 18.88 -15.38
CA PRO A 24 3.90 19.19 -16.77
C PRO A 24 4.72 18.08 -17.43
N ASP A 25 4.71 18.04 -18.77
CA ASP A 25 5.33 16.97 -19.57
C ASP A 25 6.85 16.87 -19.43
N ASP A 26 7.54 17.92 -18.99
CA ASP A 26 8.99 17.92 -18.75
C ASP A 26 9.38 17.34 -17.38
N VAL A 27 8.40 17.09 -16.50
CA VAL A 27 8.58 16.47 -15.19
C VAL A 27 8.49 14.94 -15.30
N LEU A 28 9.39 14.23 -14.62
CA LEU A 28 9.28 12.78 -14.41
C LEU A 28 8.45 12.51 -13.14
N PRO A 29 7.23 11.92 -13.26
CA PRO A 29 6.32 11.78 -12.13
C PRO A 29 6.57 10.46 -11.38
N LEU A 30 7.24 10.52 -10.23
CA LEU A 30 7.52 9.36 -9.38
C LEU A 30 6.87 9.43 -7.97
N PRO A 31 5.83 10.29 -7.69
CA PRO A 31 5.25 10.33 -6.35
C PRO A 31 4.11 9.32 -6.17
N VAL A 32 3.22 9.18 -7.17
CA VAL A 32 1.98 8.38 -7.05
C VAL A 32 2.29 6.88 -7.11
N ALA A 33 1.67 6.11 -6.22
CA ALA A 33 1.81 4.66 -6.18
C ALA A 33 0.96 3.96 -7.28
N GLU A 34 1.32 4.23 -8.55
CA GLU A 34 0.84 3.57 -9.77
C GLU A 34 2.05 3.03 -10.56
N MET A 35 1.89 1.89 -11.21
CA MET A 35 2.96 1.27 -11.99
C MET A 35 2.91 1.68 -13.46
N ASP A 36 4.05 1.69 -14.11
CA ASP A 36 4.20 2.00 -15.54
C ASP A 36 4.14 0.76 -16.45
N TYR A 37 3.85 -0.39 -15.86
CA TYR A 37 3.71 -1.65 -16.60
C TYR A 37 2.37 -1.72 -17.36
N PRO A 38 2.30 -2.46 -18.48
CA PRO A 38 1.05 -2.71 -19.18
C PRO A 38 0.10 -3.54 -18.30
N LEU A 39 -1.20 -3.43 -18.57
CA LEU A 39 -2.20 -4.25 -17.91
C LEU A 39 -1.99 -5.74 -18.22
N ALA A 40 -2.16 -6.61 -17.24
CA ALA A 40 -2.07 -8.06 -17.44
C ALA A 40 -3.08 -8.54 -18.49
N GLY A 41 -2.63 -9.42 -19.40
CA GLY A 41 -3.45 -9.92 -20.51
C GLY A 41 -4.81 -10.48 -20.07
N PRO A 42 -4.88 -11.39 -19.09
CA PRO A 42 -6.15 -11.93 -18.59
C PRO A 42 -7.11 -10.86 -18.10
N ILE A 43 -6.61 -9.81 -17.43
CA ILE A 43 -7.42 -8.69 -16.96
C ILE A 43 -7.98 -7.89 -18.15
N ALA A 44 -7.13 -7.55 -19.11
CA ALA A 44 -7.55 -6.81 -20.32
C ALA A 44 -8.64 -7.58 -21.09
N GLU A 45 -8.47 -8.87 -21.28
CA GLU A 45 -9.46 -9.72 -21.96
C GLU A 45 -10.80 -9.81 -21.20
N ALA A 46 -10.77 -9.94 -19.88
CA ALA A 46 -11.98 -9.96 -19.06
C ALA A 46 -12.76 -8.66 -19.17
N LEU A 47 -12.07 -7.51 -19.11
CA LEU A 47 -12.67 -6.18 -19.26
C LEU A 47 -13.24 -5.97 -20.67
N HIS A 48 -12.49 -6.33 -21.73
CA HIS A 48 -12.96 -6.28 -23.10
C HIS A 48 -14.20 -7.17 -23.32
N ALA A 49 -14.22 -8.36 -22.72
CA ALA A 49 -15.37 -9.25 -22.81
C ALA A 49 -16.61 -8.65 -22.16
N ALA A 50 -16.47 -7.99 -20.99
CA ALA A 50 -17.56 -7.29 -20.34
C ALA A 50 -18.10 -6.12 -21.20
N ILE A 51 -17.21 -5.30 -21.77
CA ILE A 51 -17.58 -4.20 -22.68
C ILE A 51 -18.34 -4.74 -23.90
N ARG A 52 -17.86 -5.81 -24.53
CA ARG A 52 -18.54 -6.43 -25.70
C ARG A 52 -19.97 -6.92 -25.37
N ARG A 53 -20.20 -7.35 -24.11
CA ARG A 53 -21.53 -7.76 -23.64
C ARG A 53 -22.40 -6.59 -23.15
N SER A 54 -21.87 -5.36 -23.14
CA SER A 54 -22.51 -4.19 -22.52
C SER A 54 -22.85 -4.42 -21.02
N ASP A 55 -21.97 -5.15 -20.31
CA ASP A 55 -22.14 -5.54 -18.93
C ASP A 55 -21.60 -4.43 -18.01
N THR A 56 -22.43 -3.41 -17.80
CA THR A 56 -22.09 -2.16 -17.11
C THR A 56 -23.05 -1.84 -15.96
N GLY A 57 -23.72 -2.87 -15.44
CA GLY A 57 -24.70 -2.75 -14.36
C GLY A 57 -24.04 -2.70 -12.96
N TYR A 58 -24.87 -2.85 -11.95
CA TYR A 58 -24.41 -2.95 -10.56
C TYR A 58 -23.83 -4.34 -10.25
N VAL A 59 -22.97 -4.41 -9.25
CA VAL A 59 -22.48 -5.69 -8.73
C VAL A 59 -23.60 -6.49 -8.10
N ALA A 60 -23.55 -7.83 -8.21
CA ALA A 60 -24.54 -8.73 -7.63
C ALA A 60 -24.09 -9.38 -6.31
N GLY A 61 -23.13 -8.78 -5.61
CA GLY A 61 -22.52 -9.29 -4.38
C GLY A 61 -21.03 -9.58 -4.53
N SER A 62 -20.42 -10.11 -3.48
CA SER A 62 -18.98 -10.27 -3.37
C SER A 62 -18.47 -11.70 -3.55
N LEU A 63 -19.36 -12.71 -3.64
CA LEU A 63 -18.97 -14.11 -3.51
C LEU A 63 -17.92 -14.54 -4.55
N GLU A 64 -18.10 -14.18 -5.81
CA GLU A 64 -17.17 -14.61 -6.87
C GLU A 64 -15.77 -14.01 -6.73
N VAL A 65 -15.67 -12.72 -6.37
CA VAL A 65 -14.37 -12.08 -6.10
C VAL A 65 -13.75 -12.60 -4.81
N ALA A 66 -14.57 -12.96 -3.81
CA ALA A 66 -14.13 -13.58 -2.56
C ALA A 66 -13.53 -14.97 -2.80
N GLU A 67 -14.19 -15.82 -3.61
CA GLU A 67 -13.67 -17.12 -4.01
C GLU A 67 -12.35 -17.01 -4.79
N ALA A 68 -12.27 -16.06 -5.73
CA ALA A 68 -11.05 -15.80 -6.48
C ALA A 68 -9.90 -15.36 -5.55
N PHE A 69 -10.17 -14.45 -4.60
CA PHE A 69 -9.18 -14.04 -3.61
C PHE A 69 -8.79 -15.17 -2.66
N ALA A 70 -9.74 -16.00 -2.21
CA ALA A 70 -9.43 -17.17 -1.37
C ALA A 70 -8.44 -18.12 -2.04
N GLY A 71 -8.66 -18.43 -3.33
CA GLY A 71 -7.72 -19.24 -4.11
C GLY A 71 -6.34 -18.60 -4.23
N PHE A 72 -6.28 -17.31 -4.50
CA PHE A 72 -5.03 -16.55 -4.57
C PHE A 72 -4.31 -16.51 -3.21
N ALA A 73 -5.02 -16.24 -2.12
CA ALA A 73 -4.46 -16.18 -0.77
C ALA A 73 -3.91 -17.54 -0.30
N SER A 74 -4.64 -18.64 -0.58
CA SER A 74 -4.18 -20.00 -0.32
C SER A 74 -2.89 -20.30 -1.08
N ALA A 75 -2.86 -20.04 -2.41
CA ALA A 75 -1.71 -20.33 -3.24
C ALA A 75 -0.47 -19.47 -2.91
N ARG A 76 -0.66 -18.18 -2.64
CA ARG A 76 0.43 -17.20 -2.46
C ARG A 76 0.93 -17.10 -1.03
N PHE A 77 0.02 -17.18 -0.06
CA PHE A 77 0.32 -16.90 1.35
C PHE A 77 0.13 -18.12 2.25
N GLY A 78 -0.45 -19.20 1.74
CA GLY A 78 -0.89 -20.35 2.55
C GLY A 78 -2.01 -19.94 3.53
N TRP A 79 -2.81 -18.94 3.15
CA TRP A 79 -3.91 -18.45 3.95
C TRP A 79 -5.23 -19.03 3.47
N GLU A 80 -5.74 -19.99 4.24
CA GLU A 80 -7.08 -20.55 4.03
C GLU A 80 -8.10 -19.61 4.66
N LEU A 81 -9.00 -19.06 3.84
CA LEU A 81 -10.09 -18.19 4.29
C LEU A 81 -11.44 -18.64 3.72
N GLU A 82 -12.49 -18.32 4.43
CA GLU A 82 -13.86 -18.63 4.02
C GLU A 82 -14.40 -17.48 3.15
N PRO A 83 -14.78 -17.72 1.87
CA PRO A 83 -15.29 -16.66 0.99
C PRO A 83 -16.53 -15.94 1.56
N SER A 84 -17.36 -16.61 2.34
CA SER A 84 -18.53 -16.01 3.02
C SER A 84 -18.16 -14.93 4.05
N ARG A 85 -16.90 -14.88 4.49
CA ARG A 85 -16.35 -13.88 5.42
C ARG A 85 -15.67 -12.71 4.72
N VAL A 86 -15.91 -12.54 3.42
CA VAL A 86 -15.35 -11.46 2.60
C VAL A 86 -16.48 -10.60 2.04
N THR A 87 -16.30 -9.28 2.10
CA THR A 87 -17.20 -8.30 1.46
C THR A 87 -16.40 -7.36 0.60
N SER A 88 -16.87 -7.04 -0.60
CA SER A 88 -16.23 -6.04 -1.44
C SER A 88 -16.65 -4.62 -1.08
N THR A 89 -15.78 -3.68 -1.36
CA THR A 89 -16.00 -2.23 -1.21
C THR A 89 -15.24 -1.49 -2.32
N ALA A 90 -15.51 -0.18 -2.49
CA ALA A 90 -14.92 0.59 -3.58
C ALA A 90 -13.38 0.67 -3.49
N ASP A 91 -12.83 0.89 -2.30
CA ASP A 91 -11.39 0.94 -2.08
C ASP A 91 -11.02 0.62 -0.62
N VAL A 92 -9.72 0.46 -0.36
CA VAL A 92 -9.21 0.10 0.96
C VAL A 92 -9.50 1.19 1.98
N SER A 93 -9.41 2.47 1.62
CA SER A 93 -9.72 3.58 2.53
C SER A 93 -11.16 3.51 3.04
N LEU A 94 -12.13 3.28 2.13
CA LEU A 94 -13.53 3.09 2.51
C LEU A 94 -13.69 1.87 3.43
N GLY A 95 -13.04 0.74 3.11
CA GLY A 95 -13.08 -0.45 3.95
C GLY A 95 -12.56 -0.22 5.36
N ILE A 96 -11.48 0.56 5.50
CA ILE A 96 -10.92 0.95 6.81
C ILE A 96 -11.91 1.86 7.56
N VAL A 97 -12.41 2.93 6.91
CA VAL A 97 -13.33 3.88 7.52
C VAL A 97 -14.61 3.20 8.00
N GLU A 98 -15.22 2.35 7.16
CA GLU A 98 -16.44 1.65 7.54
C GLU A 98 -16.19 0.63 8.66
N THR A 99 -15.02 -0.03 8.69
CA THR A 99 -14.62 -0.88 9.81
C THR A 99 -14.46 -0.07 11.10
N LEU A 100 -13.74 1.06 11.04
CA LEU A 100 -13.55 1.95 12.20
C LEU A 100 -14.89 2.43 12.77
N ARG A 101 -15.85 2.83 11.92
CA ARG A 101 -17.20 3.26 12.34
C ARG A 101 -17.97 2.21 13.15
N GLN A 102 -17.62 0.93 13.02
CA GLN A 102 -18.28 -0.16 13.77
C GLN A 102 -17.54 -0.51 15.06
N VAL A 103 -16.30 -0.05 15.26
CA VAL A 103 -15.47 -0.49 16.38
C VAL A 103 -15.03 0.65 17.31
N ILE A 104 -15.32 1.91 16.94
CA ILE A 104 -15.05 3.10 17.77
C ILE A 104 -16.31 3.93 17.98
N GLU A 105 -16.35 4.68 19.08
CA GLU A 105 -17.31 5.75 19.31
C GLU A 105 -16.73 7.10 18.87
N PRO A 106 -17.56 8.11 18.59
CA PRO A 106 -17.08 9.45 18.24
C PRO A 106 -16.11 10.02 19.29
N GLY A 107 -14.90 10.42 18.82
CA GLY A 107 -13.82 10.95 19.67
C GLY A 107 -12.85 9.90 20.19
N ASP A 108 -13.08 8.63 19.99
CA ASP A 108 -12.13 7.57 20.36
C ASP A 108 -10.80 7.70 19.62
N GLY A 109 -9.71 7.31 20.30
CA GLY A 109 -8.37 7.26 19.73
C GLY A 109 -8.19 6.08 18.79
N VAL A 110 -7.60 6.35 17.63
CA VAL A 110 -7.15 5.34 16.65
C VAL A 110 -5.65 5.47 16.46
N ILE A 111 -4.90 4.40 16.73
CA ILE A 111 -3.44 4.38 16.61
C ILE A 111 -3.05 4.27 15.14
N ILE A 112 -2.07 5.10 14.74
CA ILE A 112 -1.30 4.94 13.50
C ILE A 112 0.20 5.01 13.83
N THR A 113 1.05 4.48 12.94
CA THR A 113 2.50 4.30 13.17
C THR A 113 3.36 5.03 12.14
N PRO A 114 3.56 6.37 12.29
CA PRO A 114 4.43 7.12 11.38
C PRO A 114 5.90 6.64 11.38
N PRO A 115 6.62 6.86 10.23
CA PRO A 115 6.15 7.47 8.98
C PRO A 115 5.20 6.53 8.25
N ILE A 116 4.00 7.01 7.89
CA ILE A 116 2.92 6.14 7.38
C ILE A 116 2.21 6.80 6.19
N TYR A 117 1.49 5.99 5.42
CA TYR A 117 0.70 6.42 4.27
C TYR A 117 -0.18 7.64 4.60
N PRO A 118 -0.02 8.79 3.89
CA PRO A 118 -0.63 10.05 4.28
C PRO A 118 -2.14 10.00 4.53
N PRO A 119 -2.97 9.32 3.71
CA PRO A 119 -4.40 9.22 3.99
C PRO A 119 -4.77 8.62 5.34
N PHE A 120 -3.89 7.88 6.02
CA PHE A 120 -4.20 7.33 7.35
C PHE A 120 -4.45 8.43 8.39
N PHE A 121 -3.88 9.62 8.21
CA PHE A 121 -4.15 10.78 9.07
C PHE A 121 -5.60 11.29 8.93
N ASP A 122 -6.29 10.97 7.83
CA ASP A 122 -7.67 11.40 7.56
C ASP A 122 -8.70 10.30 7.88
N LEU A 123 -8.33 9.01 7.86
CA LEU A 123 -9.29 7.89 7.96
C LEU A 123 -9.98 7.84 9.33
N ALA A 124 -9.26 8.08 10.43
CA ALA A 124 -9.87 8.09 11.76
C ALA A 124 -10.81 9.30 11.95
N PRO A 125 -10.43 10.55 11.58
CA PRO A 125 -11.36 11.68 11.56
C PRO A 125 -12.60 11.43 10.67
N GLU A 126 -12.46 10.80 9.49
CA GLU A 126 -13.59 10.46 8.65
C GLU A 126 -14.56 9.45 9.32
N ALA A 127 -14.02 8.58 10.16
CA ALA A 127 -14.80 7.69 11.01
C ALA A 127 -15.29 8.35 12.33
N SER A 128 -15.12 9.66 12.49
CA SER A 128 -15.41 10.42 13.71
C SER A 128 -14.50 10.11 14.91
N GLY A 129 -13.39 9.42 14.71
CA GLY A 129 -12.34 9.19 15.70
C GLY A 129 -11.30 10.31 15.72
N ARG A 130 -10.27 10.15 16.54
CA ARG A 130 -9.08 11.01 16.56
C ARG A 130 -7.82 10.19 16.36
N ILE A 131 -6.85 10.75 15.65
CA ILE A 131 -5.55 10.11 15.48
C ILE A 131 -4.76 10.14 16.79
N VAL A 132 -4.08 9.00 17.07
CA VAL A 132 -3.06 8.88 18.10
C VAL A 132 -1.81 8.28 17.42
N GLU A 133 -0.77 9.07 17.33
CA GLU A 133 0.48 8.63 16.72
C GLU A 133 1.33 7.85 17.74
N VAL A 134 1.74 6.64 17.37
CA VAL A 134 2.78 5.85 18.02
C VAL A 134 3.84 5.55 16.95
N PRO A 135 4.85 6.40 16.80
CA PRO A 135 5.84 6.25 15.75
C PRO A 135 6.57 4.91 15.80
N LEU A 136 6.99 4.41 14.63
CA LEU A 136 7.87 3.24 14.57
C LEU A 136 9.19 3.51 15.28
N LEU A 137 9.76 2.49 15.90
CA LEU A 137 11.11 2.51 16.45
C LEU A 137 12.16 2.25 15.36
N GLY A 138 13.38 2.74 15.60
CA GLY A 138 14.53 2.53 14.71
C GLY A 138 14.70 3.64 13.68
N GLY A 139 15.24 3.28 12.54
CA GLY A 139 15.60 4.23 11.48
C GLY A 139 16.09 3.52 10.22
N ILE A 140 16.59 4.32 9.27
CA ILE A 140 17.00 3.80 7.96
C ILE A 140 18.20 2.84 8.07
N ASP A 141 19.07 3.04 9.03
CA ASP A 141 20.28 2.24 9.22
C ASP A 141 19.99 0.95 10.01
N GLU A 142 19.27 1.06 11.14
CA GLU A 142 18.95 -0.07 12.04
C GLU A 142 17.77 -0.91 11.55
N GLY A 143 16.94 -0.32 10.68
CA GLY A 143 15.63 -0.84 10.30
C GLY A 143 14.53 -0.35 11.23
N TRP A 144 13.29 -0.69 10.89
CA TRP A 144 12.09 -0.20 11.54
C TRP A 144 11.35 -1.33 12.24
N SER A 145 10.66 -1.01 13.35
CA SER A 145 9.82 -1.96 14.08
C SER A 145 8.65 -1.26 14.75
N LEU A 146 7.60 -2.00 15.07
CA LEU A 146 6.50 -1.50 15.90
C LEU A 146 7.00 -1.19 17.32
N ASP A 147 6.56 -0.07 17.89
CA ASP A 147 6.68 0.23 19.32
C ASP A 147 5.54 -0.46 20.08
N LEU A 148 5.70 -1.74 20.35
CA LEU A 148 4.68 -2.55 21.00
C LEU A 148 4.39 -2.07 22.43
N GLU A 149 5.39 -1.56 23.16
CA GLU A 149 5.21 -0.98 24.51
C GLU A 149 4.40 0.33 24.43
N GLY A 150 4.71 1.21 23.48
CA GLY A 150 3.97 2.44 23.23
C GLY A 150 2.54 2.18 22.78
N ILE A 151 2.32 1.15 21.95
CA ILE A 151 0.98 0.72 21.51
C ILE A 151 0.17 0.20 22.70
N ASP A 152 0.74 -0.68 23.55
CA ASP A 152 0.09 -1.23 24.75
C ASP A 152 -0.30 -0.12 25.72
N ALA A 153 0.62 0.81 26.02
CA ALA A 153 0.38 1.97 26.86
C ALA A 153 -0.73 2.88 26.29
N THR A 154 -0.77 3.06 24.96
CA THR A 154 -1.76 3.90 24.29
C THR A 154 -3.16 3.26 24.34
N PHE A 155 -3.27 1.96 24.19
CA PHE A 155 -4.54 1.26 24.41
C PHE A 155 -4.97 1.32 25.87
N ALA A 156 -4.05 1.16 26.83
CA ALA A 156 -4.33 1.32 28.25
C ALA A 156 -4.82 2.76 28.58
N ALA A 157 -4.35 3.77 27.84
CA ALA A 157 -4.78 5.16 27.96
C ALA A 157 -6.13 5.46 27.27
N GLY A 158 -6.75 4.47 26.60
CA GLY A 158 -8.12 4.55 26.10
C GLY A 158 -8.27 4.64 24.58
N ALA A 159 -7.23 4.42 23.78
CA ALA A 159 -7.40 4.19 22.35
C ALA A 159 -8.22 2.90 22.11
N ARG A 160 -9.00 2.85 21.01
CA ARG A 160 -9.98 1.78 20.76
C ARG A 160 -9.71 0.98 19.51
N ALA A 161 -8.90 1.49 18.60
CA ALA A 161 -8.52 0.78 17.40
C ALA A 161 -7.09 1.17 16.96
N MET A 162 -6.52 0.37 16.08
CA MET A 162 -5.28 0.69 15.36
C MET A 162 -5.45 0.37 13.88
N VAL A 163 -4.92 1.25 13.01
CA VAL A 163 -4.74 0.93 11.60
C VAL A 163 -3.30 0.49 11.38
N LEU A 164 -3.12 -0.78 11.07
CA LEU A 164 -1.83 -1.41 10.78
C LEU A 164 -1.58 -1.38 9.26
N CYS A 165 -0.43 -0.91 8.82
CA CYS A 165 0.01 -1.00 7.42
C CYS A 165 0.95 -2.21 7.27
N ASN A 166 0.53 -3.26 6.57
CA ASN A 166 1.27 -4.53 6.47
C ASN A 166 1.20 -5.17 5.07
N PRO A 167 2.20 -5.04 4.21
CA PRO A 167 3.50 -4.34 4.38
C PRO A 167 3.38 -2.82 4.49
N HIS A 168 4.35 -2.21 5.18
CA HIS A 168 4.31 -0.82 5.59
C HIS A 168 4.75 0.15 4.48
N ASN A 169 3.91 1.10 4.14
CA ASN A 169 4.18 2.21 3.23
C ASN A 169 4.44 3.49 4.08
N PRO A 170 5.58 4.18 3.96
CA PRO A 170 6.48 4.24 2.77
C PRO A 170 7.71 3.32 2.82
N LEU A 171 7.93 2.58 3.89
CA LEU A 171 9.20 1.91 4.19
C LEU A 171 9.42 0.59 3.43
N GLY A 172 8.34 0.00 2.88
CA GLY A 172 8.36 -1.34 2.33
C GLY A 172 8.69 -2.41 3.37
N LEU A 173 8.45 -2.12 4.65
CA LEU A 173 8.73 -3.03 5.76
C LEU A 173 7.69 -4.16 5.77
N VAL A 174 8.17 -5.40 5.83
CA VAL A 174 7.37 -6.57 6.17
C VAL A 174 7.54 -6.85 7.66
N HIS A 175 6.47 -6.69 8.43
CA HIS A 175 6.52 -6.92 9.87
C HIS A 175 6.83 -8.39 10.18
N PRO A 176 7.78 -8.68 11.09
CA PRO A 176 8.04 -10.03 11.54
C PRO A 176 6.81 -10.68 12.17
N ARG A 177 6.57 -11.97 11.87
CA ARG A 177 5.42 -12.71 12.42
C ARG A 177 5.30 -12.58 13.93
N ALA A 178 6.40 -12.65 14.66
CA ALA A 178 6.41 -12.54 16.12
C ALA A 178 5.89 -11.17 16.62
N GLN A 179 6.20 -10.08 15.93
CA GLN A 179 5.65 -8.75 16.27
C GLN A 179 4.15 -8.68 16.02
N LEU A 180 3.65 -9.28 14.94
CA LEU A 180 2.21 -9.33 14.64
C LEU A 180 1.47 -10.21 15.66
N GLU A 181 2.06 -11.32 16.12
CA GLU A 181 1.53 -12.18 17.18
C GLU A 181 1.43 -11.41 18.51
N GLU A 182 2.46 -10.68 18.89
CA GLU A 182 2.46 -9.86 20.11
C GLU A 182 1.46 -8.72 20.02
N LEU A 183 1.36 -8.02 18.88
CA LEU A 183 0.33 -7.01 18.64
C LEU A 183 -1.09 -7.59 18.80
N ALA A 184 -1.33 -8.80 18.31
CA ALA A 184 -2.62 -9.47 18.46
C ALA A 184 -2.95 -9.79 19.93
N VAL A 185 -1.96 -10.22 20.72
CA VAL A 185 -2.12 -10.44 22.17
C VAL A 185 -2.43 -9.12 22.90
N ILE A 186 -1.76 -8.03 22.53
CA ILE A 186 -2.04 -6.69 23.07
C ILE A 186 -3.48 -6.30 22.73
N ALA A 187 -3.90 -6.44 21.47
CA ALA A 187 -5.27 -6.12 21.05
C ALA A 187 -6.32 -6.92 21.83
N ALA A 188 -6.09 -8.21 22.05
CA ALA A 188 -6.98 -9.08 22.84
C ALA A 188 -7.04 -8.64 24.30
N ARG A 189 -5.91 -8.28 24.92
CA ARG A 189 -5.84 -7.79 26.30
C ARG A 189 -6.73 -6.57 26.53
N HIS A 190 -6.75 -5.64 25.58
CA HIS A 190 -7.53 -4.40 25.68
C HIS A 190 -8.93 -4.52 25.03
N GLY A 191 -9.26 -5.63 24.38
CA GLY A 191 -10.53 -5.83 23.71
C GLY A 191 -10.75 -4.93 22.48
N VAL A 192 -9.66 -4.41 21.89
CA VAL A 192 -9.66 -3.48 20.75
C VAL A 192 -9.59 -4.20 19.40
N THR A 193 -9.69 -3.45 18.31
CA THR A 193 -9.63 -4.00 16.94
C THR A 193 -8.43 -3.45 16.20
N ILE A 194 -7.68 -4.35 15.52
CA ILE A 194 -6.63 -4.01 14.56
C ILE A 194 -7.22 -4.10 13.14
N VAL A 195 -7.23 -2.98 12.43
CA VAL A 195 -7.60 -2.92 11.02
C VAL A 195 -6.32 -2.97 10.20
N SER A 196 -6.03 -4.11 9.59
CA SER A 196 -4.80 -4.35 8.84
C SER A 196 -5.00 -4.01 7.36
N ASP A 197 -4.35 -2.93 6.90
CA ASP A 197 -4.24 -2.63 5.46
C ASP A 197 -3.16 -3.51 4.85
N GLU A 198 -3.58 -4.46 4.03
CA GLU A 198 -2.72 -5.46 3.41
C GLU A 198 -2.64 -5.34 1.88
N ILE A 199 -2.93 -4.14 1.35
CA ILE A 199 -2.97 -3.88 -0.09
C ILE A 199 -1.62 -4.15 -0.80
N HIS A 200 -0.52 -4.14 -0.07
CA HIS A 200 0.83 -4.41 -0.59
C HIS A 200 1.30 -5.87 -0.39
N GLY A 201 0.50 -6.75 0.22
CA GLY A 201 0.89 -8.11 0.61
C GLY A 201 1.48 -8.97 -0.52
N ALA A 202 0.97 -8.82 -1.75
CA ALA A 202 1.46 -9.58 -2.91
C ALA A 202 2.73 -8.99 -3.57
N LEU A 203 3.24 -7.86 -3.08
CA LEU A 203 4.38 -7.12 -3.65
C LEU A 203 5.66 -7.25 -2.82
N THR A 204 5.87 -8.40 -2.19
CA THR A 204 7.14 -8.71 -1.50
C THR A 204 8.24 -9.04 -2.50
N ARG A 205 9.48 -8.70 -2.14
CA ARG A 205 10.66 -9.11 -2.90
C ARG A 205 10.82 -10.64 -2.91
N THR A 206 11.54 -11.12 -3.91
CA THR A 206 11.89 -12.54 -4.00
C THR A 206 12.65 -12.97 -2.73
N GLY A 207 12.18 -14.05 -2.10
CA GLY A 207 12.75 -14.58 -0.87
C GLY A 207 12.22 -13.96 0.43
N VAL A 208 11.44 -12.88 0.36
CA VAL A 208 10.78 -12.28 1.53
C VAL A 208 9.40 -12.91 1.72
N ARG A 209 9.12 -13.36 2.93
CA ARG A 209 7.83 -13.96 3.30
C ARG A 209 6.94 -12.93 3.98
N TYR A 210 5.86 -12.57 3.33
CA TYR A 210 4.76 -11.82 3.92
C TYR A 210 3.88 -12.74 4.79
N THR A 211 3.34 -12.20 5.88
CA THR A 211 2.41 -12.89 6.77
C THR A 211 1.13 -12.08 6.89
N PRO A 212 -0.02 -12.57 6.38
CA PRO A 212 -1.32 -11.94 6.60
C PRO A 212 -1.65 -11.88 8.10
N PHE A 213 -2.12 -10.75 8.59
CA PHE A 213 -2.34 -10.55 10.04
C PHE A 213 -3.30 -11.58 10.64
N LEU A 214 -4.40 -11.90 9.96
CA LEU A 214 -5.39 -12.87 10.45
C LEU A 214 -4.86 -14.32 10.54
N THR A 215 -3.63 -14.60 10.06
CA THR A 215 -3.05 -15.94 10.10
C THR A 215 -2.08 -16.17 11.27
N VAL A 216 -1.78 -15.12 12.04
CA VAL A 216 -0.70 -15.22 13.03
C VAL A 216 -1.14 -15.94 14.31
N SER A 217 -2.38 -15.75 14.77
CA SER A 217 -2.89 -16.38 15.98
C SER A 217 -4.44 -16.36 16.05
N ASP A 218 -5.03 -16.98 17.09
CA ASP A 218 -6.45 -16.92 17.37
C ASP A 218 -6.91 -15.53 17.83
N GLU A 219 -6.03 -14.80 18.54
CA GLU A 219 -6.24 -13.42 18.94
C GLU A 219 -6.34 -12.52 17.71
N ALA A 220 -5.43 -12.70 16.74
CA ALA A 220 -5.47 -11.96 15.48
C ALA A 220 -6.76 -12.23 14.70
N ARG A 221 -7.21 -13.49 14.63
CA ARG A 221 -8.50 -13.83 14.00
C ARG A 221 -9.68 -13.15 14.69
N THR A 222 -9.63 -13.05 16.02
CA THR A 222 -10.73 -12.51 16.82
C THR A 222 -10.76 -10.98 16.82
N HIS A 223 -9.60 -10.34 16.88
CA HIS A 223 -9.44 -8.90 17.06
C HIS A 223 -8.96 -8.18 15.79
N GLY A 224 -8.76 -8.90 14.69
CA GLY A 224 -8.32 -8.35 13.40
C GLY A 224 -9.43 -8.25 12.38
N VAL A 225 -9.32 -7.25 11.52
CA VAL A 225 -10.03 -7.14 10.23
C VAL A 225 -8.97 -6.79 9.19
N THR A 226 -8.88 -7.57 8.12
CA THR A 226 -7.95 -7.27 7.01
C THR A 226 -8.69 -6.53 5.90
N VAL A 227 -8.08 -5.48 5.36
CA VAL A 227 -8.54 -4.80 4.16
C VAL A 227 -7.46 -4.90 3.09
N THR A 228 -7.83 -5.38 1.91
CA THR A 228 -6.88 -5.62 0.80
C THR A 228 -7.50 -5.36 -0.56
N SER A 229 -6.69 -5.37 -1.62
CA SER A 229 -7.16 -5.14 -2.98
C SER A 229 -6.13 -5.62 -4.02
N ALA A 230 -6.60 -5.97 -5.21
CA ALA A 230 -5.75 -6.17 -6.40
C ALA A 230 -5.10 -4.85 -6.90
N SER A 231 -5.55 -3.70 -6.41
CA SER A 231 -5.20 -2.36 -6.93
C SER A 231 -3.70 -2.08 -7.02
N LYS A 232 -2.91 -2.51 -6.02
CA LYS A 232 -1.46 -2.26 -6.04
C LYS A 232 -0.70 -3.36 -6.74
N ALA A 233 -1.04 -4.62 -6.49
CA ALA A 233 -0.36 -5.77 -7.09
C ALA A 233 -0.54 -5.84 -8.61
N PHE A 234 -1.71 -5.41 -9.12
CA PHE A 234 -2.06 -5.50 -10.54
C PHE A 234 -2.35 -4.15 -11.20
N ASN A 235 -2.02 -3.04 -10.53
CA ASN A 235 -2.18 -1.67 -11.04
C ASN A 235 -3.63 -1.30 -11.44
N LEU A 236 -4.61 -1.64 -10.60
CA LEU A 236 -6.05 -1.51 -10.87
C LEU A 236 -6.75 -0.41 -10.04
N ALA A 237 -6.01 0.54 -9.45
CA ALA A 237 -6.56 1.49 -8.47
C ALA A 237 -7.77 2.29 -9.00
N GLY A 238 -7.78 2.62 -10.29
CA GLY A 238 -8.89 3.33 -10.93
C GLY A 238 -10.17 2.52 -11.09
N LEU A 239 -10.12 1.18 -10.98
CA LEU A 239 -11.27 0.30 -11.17
C LEU A 239 -12.10 0.09 -9.90
N LYS A 240 -11.64 0.54 -8.73
CA LYS A 240 -12.43 0.61 -7.51
C LYS A 240 -13.05 -0.71 -7.06
N CYS A 241 -12.20 -1.63 -6.55
CA CYS A 241 -12.58 -2.84 -5.85
C CYS A 241 -11.56 -3.18 -4.77
N ALA A 242 -12.00 -3.27 -3.54
CA ALA A 242 -11.23 -3.77 -2.40
C ALA A 242 -12.06 -4.80 -1.64
N LEU A 243 -11.43 -5.50 -0.72
CA LEU A 243 -12.00 -6.59 0.05
C LEU A 243 -11.78 -6.35 1.54
N VAL A 244 -12.83 -6.50 2.33
CA VAL A 244 -12.79 -6.55 3.79
C VAL A 244 -12.94 -8.02 4.19
N VAL A 245 -11.97 -8.55 4.92
CA VAL A 245 -11.87 -9.97 5.31
C VAL A 245 -11.93 -10.08 6.82
N THR A 246 -12.76 -10.97 7.32
CA THR A 246 -12.89 -11.32 8.73
C THR A 246 -12.61 -12.81 8.94
N ALA A 247 -12.31 -13.21 10.18
CA ALA A 247 -11.99 -14.61 10.48
C ALA A 247 -12.63 -15.13 11.79
N SER A 248 -13.60 -14.38 12.34
CA SER A 248 -14.30 -14.72 13.58
C SER A 248 -15.73 -14.19 13.58
N GLU A 249 -16.56 -14.70 14.50
CA GLU A 249 -17.93 -14.18 14.71
C GLU A 249 -17.92 -12.69 15.11
N ARG A 250 -16.91 -12.25 15.90
CA ARG A 250 -16.74 -10.83 16.25
C ARG A 250 -16.48 -9.97 15.00
N GLY A 251 -15.57 -10.40 14.14
CA GLY A 251 -15.30 -9.72 12.88
C GLY A 251 -16.51 -9.73 11.95
N ASP A 252 -17.24 -10.86 11.87
CA ASP A 252 -18.45 -10.96 11.06
C ASP A 252 -19.56 -10.02 11.54
N ALA A 253 -19.68 -9.81 12.84
CA ALA A 253 -20.62 -8.82 13.40
C ALA A 253 -20.25 -7.39 12.97
N VAL A 254 -18.94 -7.04 12.96
CA VAL A 254 -18.45 -5.75 12.43
C VAL A 254 -18.84 -5.60 10.96
N ARG A 255 -18.55 -6.59 10.13
CA ARG A 255 -18.85 -6.57 8.70
C ARG A 255 -20.35 -6.51 8.40
N ALA A 256 -21.15 -7.26 9.16
CA ALA A 256 -22.60 -7.28 9.01
C ALA A 256 -23.29 -5.95 9.39
N ALA A 257 -22.61 -5.11 10.17
CA ALA A 257 -23.10 -3.78 10.55
C ALA A 257 -22.76 -2.69 9.51
N PHE A 258 -22.04 -3.02 8.44
CA PHE A 258 -21.78 -2.06 7.36
C PHE A 258 -23.08 -1.57 6.73
N PRO A 259 -23.17 -0.28 6.38
CA PRO A 259 -24.25 0.21 5.55
C PRO A 259 -24.37 -0.61 4.25
N TYR A 260 -25.58 -0.92 3.86
CA TYR A 260 -25.88 -1.68 2.64
C TYR A 260 -25.19 -1.11 1.38
N GLU A 261 -25.04 0.20 1.30
CA GLU A 261 -24.42 0.91 0.20
C GLU A 261 -22.91 0.63 0.02
N VAL A 262 -22.23 0.10 1.04
CA VAL A 262 -20.75 -0.11 1.00
C VAL A 262 -20.38 -1.08 -0.13
N GLU A 263 -21.08 -2.20 -0.23
CA GLU A 263 -20.86 -3.19 -1.28
C GLU A 263 -21.30 -2.67 -2.66
N TRP A 264 -22.44 -1.96 -2.71
CA TRP A 264 -22.99 -1.41 -3.96
C TRP A 264 -22.13 -0.32 -4.61
N ARG A 265 -21.22 0.30 -3.86
CA ARG A 265 -20.24 1.26 -4.39
C ARG A 265 -19.06 0.60 -5.11
N THR A 266 -18.94 -0.72 -5.02
CA THR A 266 -17.91 -1.45 -5.77
C THR A 266 -18.18 -1.37 -7.26
N SER A 267 -17.16 -1.12 -8.06
CA SER A 267 -17.26 -1.12 -9.51
C SER A 267 -17.37 -2.55 -10.05
N ILE A 268 -18.34 -2.82 -10.93
CA ILE A 268 -18.44 -4.11 -11.62
C ILE A 268 -17.18 -4.42 -12.43
N PHE A 269 -16.58 -3.43 -13.10
CA PHE A 269 -15.29 -3.60 -13.79
C PHE A 269 -14.15 -3.87 -12.81
N GLY A 270 -14.23 -3.30 -11.60
CA GLY A 270 -13.27 -3.58 -10.53
C GLY A 270 -13.35 -5.03 -10.05
N GLN A 271 -14.56 -5.58 -9.86
CA GLN A 271 -14.72 -6.99 -9.50
C GLN A 271 -14.25 -7.90 -10.64
N ILE A 272 -14.68 -7.67 -11.88
CA ILE A 272 -14.27 -8.46 -13.06
C ILE A 272 -12.75 -8.48 -13.20
N ALA A 273 -12.11 -7.33 -13.08
CA ALA A 273 -10.65 -7.21 -13.14
C ALA A 273 -9.95 -7.92 -11.97
N SER A 274 -10.47 -7.79 -10.74
CA SER A 274 -9.91 -8.44 -9.55
C SER A 274 -10.05 -9.96 -9.63
N ILE A 275 -11.17 -10.48 -10.11
CA ILE A 275 -11.37 -11.92 -10.33
C ILE A 275 -10.35 -12.46 -11.33
N ALA A 276 -10.18 -11.80 -12.47
CA ALA A 276 -9.18 -12.20 -13.48
C ALA A 276 -7.75 -12.09 -12.94
N ALA A 277 -7.45 -11.04 -12.16
CA ALA A 277 -6.17 -10.85 -11.50
C ALA A 277 -5.83 -12.00 -10.56
N PHE A 278 -6.76 -12.36 -9.67
CA PHE A 278 -6.55 -13.40 -8.65
C PHE A 278 -6.54 -14.82 -9.22
N ARG A 279 -7.29 -15.08 -10.30
CA ARG A 279 -7.34 -16.43 -10.93
C ARG A 279 -6.20 -16.66 -11.89
N ASP A 280 -5.86 -15.66 -12.71
CA ASP A 280 -5.05 -15.85 -13.91
C ASP A 280 -3.88 -14.86 -14.03
N GLY A 281 -3.67 -13.98 -13.02
CA GLY A 281 -2.67 -12.93 -13.05
C GLY A 281 -1.30 -13.30 -12.50
N ASP A 282 -1.11 -14.49 -11.96
CA ASP A 282 0.08 -14.92 -11.22
C ASP A 282 1.38 -14.79 -12.01
N GLU A 283 1.40 -15.24 -13.28
CA GLU A 283 2.59 -15.17 -14.13
C GLU A 283 3.02 -13.72 -14.39
N TRP A 284 2.03 -12.84 -14.65
CA TRP A 284 2.29 -11.41 -14.83
C TRP A 284 2.82 -10.77 -13.55
N LEU A 285 2.21 -11.06 -12.40
CA LEU A 285 2.64 -10.54 -11.09
C LEU A 285 4.07 -10.94 -10.77
N ASP A 286 4.43 -12.20 -11.01
CA ASP A 286 5.81 -12.69 -10.80
C ASP A 286 6.80 -12.03 -11.74
N GLY A 287 6.40 -11.77 -12.99
CA GLY A 287 7.21 -11.00 -13.95
C GLY A 287 7.43 -9.55 -13.50
N VAL A 288 6.39 -8.89 -12.98
CA VAL A 288 6.49 -7.54 -12.40
C VAL A 288 7.38 -7.54 -11.17
N ARG A 289 7.21 -8.48 -10.23
CA ARG A 289 8.07 -8.60 -9.05
C ARG A 289 9.55 -8.75 -9.42
N ALA A 290 9.84 -9.58 -10.43
CA ALA A 290 11.21 -9.72 -10.94
C ALA A 290 11.77 -8.42 -11.53
N SER A 291 10.94 -7.62 -12.21
CA SER A 291 11.33 -6.29 -12.71
C SER A 291 11.54 -5.28 -11.57
N LEU A 292 10.68 -5.31 -10.55
CA LEU A 292 10.83 -4.48 -9.35
C LEU A 292 12.09 -4.82 -8.55
N ASP A 293 12.42 -6.10 -8.39
CA ASP A 293 13.66 -6.53 -7.73
C ASP A 293 14.89 -5.95 -8.43
N LYS A 294 14.92 -5.98 -9.78
CA LYS A 294 16.00 -5.37 -10.56
C LYS A 294 16.07 -3.86 -10.39
N ASN A 295 14.92 -3.18 -10.43
CA ASN A 295 14.85 -1.73 -10.24
C ASN A 295 15.30 -1.31 -8.84
N THR A 296 15.04 -2.13 -7.82
CA THR A 296 15.50 -1.89 -6.45
C THR A 296 17.03 -1.88 -6.36
N GLU A 297 17.69 -2.84 -7.02
CA GLU A 297 19.15 -2.93 -7.08
C GLU A 297 19.74 -1.82 -7.94
N LEU A 298 19.12 -1.53 -9.08
CA LEU A 298 19.51 -0.43 -9.96
C LEU A 298 19.42 0.91 -9.21
N LEU A 299 18.34 1.16 -8.47
CA LEU A 299 18.18 2.38 -7.68
C LEU A 299 19.31 2.54 -6.66
N ALA A 300 19.69 1.49 -5.94
CA ALA A 300 20.80 1.54 -4.99
C ALA A 300 22.13 1.93 -5.65
N GLN A 301 22.42 1.36 -6.85
CA GLN A 301 23.61 1.69 -7.63
C GLN A 301 23.59 3.15 -8.13
N LEU A 302 22.44 3.60 -8.64
CA LEU A 302 22.29 4.96 -9.15
C LEU A 302 22.43 6.01 -8.03
N LEU A 303 21.83 5.76 -6.85
CA LEU A 303 21.98 6.63 -5.68
C LEU A 303 23.43 6.74 -5.24
N THR A 304 24.15 5.63 -5.15
CA THR A 304 25.58 5.63 -4.81
C THR A 304 26.40 6.44 -5.80
N ARG A 305 26.07 6.39 -7.09
CA ARG A 305 26.81 7.08 -8.16
C ARG A 305 26.49 8.57 -8.26
N HIS A 306 25.22 8.94 -8.21
CA HIS A 306 24.74 10.28 -8.55
C HIS A 306 24.36 11.13 -7.35
N LEU A 307 24.05 10.50 -6.20
CA LEU A 307 23.62 11.16 -4.98
C LEU A 307 24.38 10.59 -3.77
N PRO A 308 25.72 10.68 -3.75
CA PRO A 308 26.51 10.17 -2.64
C PRO A 308 26.09 10.84 -1.33
N GLY A 309 25.93 10.03 -0.26
CA GLY A 309 25.45 10.49 1.04
C GLY A 309 23.93 10.33 1.25
N THR A 310 23.14 10.09 0.19
CA THR A 310 21.75 9.67 0.34
C THR A 310 21.69 8.31 1.03
N ARG A 311 20.91 8.22 2.11
CA ARG A 311 20.66 6.94 2.77
C ARG A 311 19.40 6.28 2.21
N TYR A 312 19.51 5.01 1.91
CA TYR A 312 18.45 4.19 1.34
C TYR A 312 18.55 2.77 1.85
N ARG A 313 17.48 2.30 2.47
CA ARG A 313 17.32 0.89 2.81
C ARG A 313 16.47 0.21 1.75
N ILE A 314 16.98 -0.88 1.20
CA ILE A 314 16.23 -1.69 0.23
C ILE A 314 14.95 -2.20 0.89
N PRO A 315 13.76 -1.92 0.31
CA PRO A 315 12.49 -2.34 0.90
C PRO A 315 12.27 -3.85 0.74
N ASP A 316 11.62 -4.47 1.72
CA ASP A 316 11.21 -5.88 1.66
C ASP A 316 9.99 -6.11 0.76
N ALA A 317 9.19 -5.08 0.57
CA ALA A 317 7.95 -5.10 -0.20
C ALA A 317 7.68 -3.75 -0.89
N THR A 318 6.65 -3.71 -1.71
CA THR A 318 6.19 -2.54 -2.45
C THR A 318 7.09 -2.20 -3.65
N TYR A 319 6.79 -1.09 -4.29
CA TYR A 319 7.61 -0.46 -5.34
C TYR A 319 7.95 0.99 -4.97
N LEU A 320 8.06 1.23 -3.67
CA LEU A 320 8.27 2.54 -3.07
C LEU A 320 9.59 2.55 -2.31
N ALA A 321 10.41 3.56 -2.56
CA ALA A 321 11.68 3.77 -1.87
C ALA A 321 11.57 4.98 -0.95
N TRP A 322 11.95 4.81 0.31
CA TRP A 322 12.07 5.87 1.29
C TRP A 322 13.51 6.36 1.31
N LEU A 323 13.72 7.60 0.87
CA LEU A 323 15.04 8.20 0.69
C LEU A 323 15.28 9.26 1.77
N ASP A 324 16.37 9.15 2.51
CA ASP A 324 16.88 10.25 3.33
C ASP A 324 17.84 11.09 2.47
N LEU A 325 17.37 12.28 2.15
CA LEU A 325 18.07 13.27 1.32
C LEU A 325 18.66 14.43 2.15
N SER A 326 18.74 14.28 3.49
CA SER A 326 19.25 15.34 4.39
C SER A 326 20.65 15.80 4.04
N SER A 327 21.49 14.88 3.53
CA SER A 327 22.88 15.17 3.12
C SER A 327 22.97 16.13 1.94
N LEU A 328 21.89 16.33 1.17
CA LEU A 328 21.88 17.21 0.00
C LEU A 328 21.72 18.70 0.34
N GLY A 329 21.44 19.03 1.61
CA GLY A 329 21.20 20.42 2.01
C GLY A 329 19.91 21.03 1.46
N TRP A 330 18.94 20.20 1.04
CA TRP A 330 17.67 20.65 0.45
C TRP A 330 16.58 20.99 1.51
N GLY A 331 16.96 21.02 2.78
CA GLY A 331 16.07 21.35 3.90
C GLY A 331 15.09 20.23 4.25
N ASP A 332 14.02 20.60 4.97
CA ASP A 332 13.04 19.65 5.51
C ASP A 332 12.15 19.00 4.43
N LYS A 333 11.99 19.66 3.27
CA LYS A 333 11.12 19.22 2.17
C LYS A 333 11.91 19.04 0.86
N PRO A 334 12.81 18.05 0.77
CA PRO A 334 13.65 17.86 -0.41
C PRO A 334 12.88 17.55 -1.70
N ALA A 335 11.64 17.05 -1.59
CA ALA A 335 10.77 16.81 -2.74
C ALA A 335 10.42 18.10 -3.51
N ASP A 336 10.27 19.23 -2.83
CA ASP A 336 10.01 20.53 -3.46
C ASP A 336 11.21 20.95 -4.33
N ARG A 337 12.42 20.78 -3.79
CA ARG A 337 13.66 21.09 -4.53
C ARG A 337 13.88 20.12 -5.70
N ALA A 338 13.55 18.83 -5.53
CA ALA A 338 13.59 17.85 -6.61
C ALA A 338 12.67 18.26 -7.78
N LEU A 339 11.47 18.73 -7.48
CA LEU A 339 10.54 19.21 -8.50
C LEU A 339 11.03 20.47 -9.20
N GLU A 340 11.48 21.47 -8.45
CA GLU A 340 11.89 22.77 -8.98
C GLU A 340 13.16 22.68 -9.80
N ALA A 341 14.22 22.06 -9.26
CA ALA A 341 15.57 22.09 -9.82
C ALA A 341 15.89 20.90 -10.72
N ALA A 342 15.32 19.71 -10.43
CA ALA A 342 15.57 18.50 -11.20
C ALA A 342 14.42 18.13 -12.16
N ARG A 343 13.25 18.74 -12.04
CA ARG A 343 12.05 18.35 -12.79
C ARG A 343 11.71 16.86 -12.57
N VAL A 344 11.85 16.40 -11.31
CA VAL A 344 11.48 15.08 -10.81
C VAL A 344 10.51 15.26 -9.65
N ALA A 345 9.31 14.73 -9.79
CA ALA A 345 8.32 14.78 -8.74
C ALA A 345 8.45 13.56 -7.81
N LEU A 346 8.59 13.81 -6.52
CA LEU A 346 8.62 12.82 -5.44
C LEU A 346 7.48 13.11 -4.46
N SER A 347 7.09 12.15 -3.61
CA SER A 347 6.19 12.46 -2.50
C SER A 347 6.97 13.09 -1.36
N PRO A 348 6.52 14.26 -0.82
CA PRO A 348 7.20 14.89 0.31
C PRO A 348 7.19 14.00 1.55
N GLY A 349 8.34 13.84 2.20
CA GLY A 349 8.44 13.00 3.39
C GLY A 349 7.57 13.48 4.54
N THR A 350 7.44 14.78 4.70
CA THR A 350 6.63 15.40 5.77
C THR A 350 5.15 15.04 5.72
N ASP A 351 4.64 14.58 4.57
CA ASP A 351 3.25 14.11 4.44
C ASP A 351 3.04 12.75 5.14
N PHE A 352 4.11 11.97 5.35
CA PHE A 352 4.07 10.66 6.02
C PHE A 352 4.24 10.74 7.55
N GLY A 353 4.43 11.93 8.08
CA GLY A 353 4.66 12.26 9.49
C GLY A 353 5.52 13.51 9.58
N ALA A 354 4.98 14.54 10.21
CA ALA A 354 5.57 15.89 10.16
C ALA A 354 7.03 15.95 10.62
N GLU A 355 7.38 15.22 11.68
CA GLU A 355 8.75 15.21 12.22
C GLU A 355 9.61 14.12 11.55
N MET A 356 9.11 12.89 11.44
CA MET A 356 9.86 11.74 10.92
C MET A 356 10.13 11.83 9.42
N GLY A 357 9.34 12.62 8.71
CA GLY A 357 9.48 12.82 7.27
C GLY A 357 10.41 13.98 6.85
N ARG A 358 10.93 14.75 7.79
CA ARG A 358 11.86 15.84 7.48
C ARG A 358 13.13 15.32 6.82
N GLY A 359 13.56 16.00 5.76
CA GLY A 359 14.72 15.58 4.99
C GLY A 359 14.50 14.33 4.12
N HIS A 360 13.29 13.75 4.13
CA HIS A 360 12.98 12.54 3.38
C HIS A 360 12.07 12.81 2.18
N ALA A 361 12.07 11.86 1.24
CA ALA A 361 11.09 11.80 0.16
C ALA A 361 10.81 10.34 -0.21
N ARG A 362 9.59 10.05 -0.68
CA ARG A 362 9.25 8.74 -1.22
C ARG A 362 9.28 8.76 -2.74
N LEU A 363 10.00 7.81 -3.33
CA LEU A 363 10.13 7.58 -4.77
C LEU A 363 9.42 6.28 -5.16
N ASN A 364 8.62 6.32 -6.22
CA ASN A 364 8.06 5.14 -6.88
C ASN A 364 9.04 4.66 -7.97
N PHE A 365 9.55 3.43 -7.84
CA PHE A 365 10.48 2.83 -8.79
C PHE A 365 9.82 1.79 -9.74
N ALA A 366 8.48 1.72 -9.78
CA ALA A 366 7.75 0.87 -10.73
C ALA A 366 7.64 1.55 -12.11
N CYS A 367 8.77 1.83 -12.72
CA CYS A 367 8.95 2.45 -14.03
C CYS A 367 10.01 1.69 -14.83
N SER A 368 10.30 2.15 -16.05
CA SER A 368 11.42 1.55 -16.81
C SER A 368 12.77 1.91 -16.18
N PRO A 369 13.80 1.05 -16.36
CA PRO A 369 15.17 1.35 -15.92
C PRO A 369 15.70 2.69 -16.44
N GLU A 370 15.32 3.07 -17.67
CA GLU A 370 15.75 4.32 -18.29
C GLU A 370 15.11 5.53 -17.60
N VAL A 371 13.83 5.49 -17.27
CA VAL A 371 13.15 6.54 -16.52
C VAL A 371 13.74 6.69 -15.13
N LEU A 372 14.03 5.56 -14.46
CA LEU A 372 14.66 5.57 -13.14
C LEU A 372 16.07 6.19 -13.20
N ALA A 373 16.89 5.77 -14.18
CA ALA A 373 18.25 6.30 -14.36
C ALA A 373 18.24 7.80 -14.67
N GLU A 374 17.37 8.24 -15.57
CA GLU A 374 17.21 9.66 -15.92
C GLU A 374 16.77 10.48 -14.71
N ALA A 375 15.80 9.99 -13.92
CA ALA A 375 15.34 10.69 -12.73
C ALA A 375 16.47 10.88 -11.70
N ILE A 376 17.24 9.83 -11.40
CA ILE A 376 18.32 9.92 -10.43
C ILE A 376 19.49 10.77 -10.95
N ALA A 377 19.80 10.72 -12.26
CA ALA A 377 20.80 11.60 -12.85
C ALA A 377 20.41 13.08 -12.74
N ARG A 378 19.15 13.44 -13.04
CA ARG A 378 18.64 14.82 -12.87
C ARG A 378 18.71 15.31 -11.42
N LEU A 379 18.39 14.43 -10.45
CA LEU A 379 18.54 14.76 -9.03
C LEU A 379 20.01 15.02 -8.66
N GLY A 380 20.95 14.19 -9.18
CA GLY A 380 22.39 14.38 -8.99
C GLY A 380 22.87 15.72 -9.55
N ASP A 381 22.55 16.02 -10.80
CA ASP A 381 22.89 17.30 -11.43
C ASP A 381 22.31 18.51 -10.66
N ALA A 382 21.13 18.37 -10.07
CA ALA A 382 20.53 19.42 -9.25
C ALA A 382 21.26 19.57 -7.90
N ALA A 383 21.71 18.48 -7.30
CA ALA A 383 22.46 18.48 -6.04
C ALA A 383 23.83 19.18 -6.22
N GLU A 384 24.55 18.91 -7.32
CA GLU A 384 25.81 19.57 -7.62
C GLU A 384 25.69 21.09 -7.84
N ARG A 385 24.51 21.57 -8.25
CA ARG A 385 24.23 23.01 -8.42
C ARG A 385 23.76 23.72 -7.15
N THR A 386 23.55 22.95 -6.09
CA THR A 386 23.14 23.52 -4.79
C THR A 386 24.40 23.87 -4.01
N PRO A 387 24.61 25.14 -3.64
CA PRO A 387 25.83 25.59 -2.94
C PRO A 387 25.92 25.05 -1.52
#